data_f0de4cd33aa82df5f8ae8c905b2caadf
#
_entry.id   f0de4cd33aa82df5f8ae8c905b2caadf
#
_cell.length_a   1.000
_cell.length_b   1.000
_cell.length_c   1.000
_cell.angle_alpha   90.00
_cell.angle_beta   90.00
_cell.angle_gamma   90.00
#
_symmetry.space_group_name_H-M   'P 1'
#
loop_
_entity.id
_entity.type
_entity.pdbx_description
1 polymer ?
#
loop_
_entity_poly.entity_id
_entity_poly.type
_entity_poly.pdbx_seq_one_letter_code
_entity_poly.pdbx_strand_id
1 'polypeptide(L)'
;MNRSLSLILLFAISCILTAPGEKPSPHVVGPKNGTLVIMGGGGRDQTFPQIFKEFVKLAGGKQARIVIIPTAASSDPNHNYRRSWSLKLAKQMGVAGVTILHTHDRTEADTEEFVKPLTTATGVWFGGGRQWRFTKAYGGTRTEKEFHKVLERGGAIGGSSAGATIQGSFLARGDTSGNTIMVGDVQRGFGFMKNTAIDQHVVARGRNKDLLKVLEDPQKKMQKEFNRAELLGIGIDEDVAIVVKGDQFKVIGKDNGEVLVFNPKSWKKNTPDEKKWITLTTGQKYDLKTRKILGNDKQD
;
A
#
# COMPACT_ATOMS: atom_id res chain seq x y z
N MET A 1 -64.03 34.38 -49.19
CA MET A 1 -63.67 34.69 -47.81
C MET A 1 -62.63 33.67 -47.35
N ASN A 2 -61.37 33.97 -47.54
CA ASN A 2 -60.26 33.11 -47.13
C ASN A 2 -59.63 33.70 -45.85
N ARG A 3 -59.66 32.95 -44.78
CA ARG A 3 -58.89 33.28 -43.59
C ARG A 3 -57.61 32.43 -43.54
N SER A 4 -56.48 33.08 -43.70
CA SER A 4 -55.17 32.49 -43.50
C SER A 4 -54.86 32.41 -42.01
N LEU A 5 -54.56 31.19 -41.48
CA LEU A 5 -54.04 30.95 -40.19
C LEU A 5 -52.53 31.01 -40.26
N SER A 6 -51.92 32.01 -39.66
CA SER A 6 -50.46 32.06 -39.46
C SER A 6 -50.07 31.25 -38.22
N LEU A 7 -49.27 30.20 -38.41
CA LEU A 7 -48.69 29.36 -37.39
C LEU A 7 -47.40 30.02 -36.89
N ILE A 8 -47.39 30.54 -35.66
CA ILE A 8 -46.19 31.06 -34.99
C ILE A 8 -45.47 29.89 -34.33
N LEU A 9 -44.28 29.56 -34.85
CA LEU A 9 -43.40 28.54 -34.31
C LEU A 9 -42.54 29.17 -33.20
N LEU A 10 -42.84 28.88 -31.93
CA LEU A 10 -41.99 29.27 -30.82
C LEU A 10 -40.79 28.30 -30.75
N PHE A 11 -39.59 28.79 -31.06
CA PHE A 11 -38.34 28.10 -30.76
C PHE A 11 -38.02 28.29 -29.26
N ALA A 12 -38.17 27.21 -28.50
CA ALA A 12 -37.69 27.17 -27.13
C ALA A 12 -36.15 26.94 -27.16
N ILE A 13 -35.36 27.96 -26.85
CA ILE A 13 -33.94 27.85 -26.65
C ILE A 13 -33.72 27.19 -25.28
N SER A 14 -33.39 25.88 -25.27
CA SER A 14 -32.99 25.16 -24.08
C SER A 14 -31.56 25.60 -23.73
N CYS A 15 -31.42 26.48 -22.74
CA CYS A 15 -30.13 26.76 -22.09
C CYS A 15 -29.68 25.52 -21.35
N ILE A 16 -28.73 24.77 -21.90
CA ILE A 16 -28.00 23.73 -21.19
C ILE A 16 -27.09 24.44 -20.18
N LEU A 17 -27.55 24.51 -18.94
CA LEU A 17 -26.70 24.87 -17.80
C LEU A 17 -25.64 23.77 -17.64
N THR A 18 -24.43 24.02 -18.12
CA THR A 18 -23.26 23.21 -17.77
C THR A 18 -23.02 23.38 -16.27
N ALA A 19 -23.14 22.32 -15.52
CA ALA A 19 -22.74 22.30 -14.10
C ALA A 19 -21.29 22.81 -13.97
N PRO A 20 -21.00 23.65 -12.95
CA PRO A 20 -19.63 24.10 -12.72
C PRO A 20 -18.74 22.87 -12.51
N GLY A 21 -17.68 22.78 -13.34
CA GLY A 21 -16.74 21.68 -13.32
C GLY A 21 -16.27 21.41 -11.90
N GLU A 22 -16.48 20.18 -11.44
CA GLU A 22 -16.03 19.69 -10.14
C GLU A 22 -14.53 19.93 -10.08
N LYS A 23 -14.08 20.77 -9.13
CA LYS A 23 -12.64 20.98 -8.92
C LYS A 23 -12.01 19.61 -8.67
N PRO A 24 -10.91 19.26 -9.37
CA PRO A 24 -10.30 17.95 -9.16
C PRO A 24 -10.04 17.76 -7.68
N SER A 25 -10.58 16.67 -7.14
CA SER A 25 -10.39 16.28 -5.73
C SER A 25 -8.91 16.35 -5.38
N PRO A 26 -8.51 16.94 -4.25
CA PRO A 26 -7.10 17.02 -3.88
C PRO A 26 -6.50 15.62 -3.93
N HIS A 27 -5.37 15.49 -4.61
CA HIS A 27 -4.69 14.22 -4.83
C HIS A 27 -4.31 13.58 -3.50
N VAL A 28 -5.00 12.51 -3.09
CA VAL A 28 -4.73 11.73 -1.88
C VAL A 28 -3.80 10.58 -2.27
N VAL A 29 -2.62 10.49 -1.65
CA VAL A 29 -1.63 9.43 -1.88
C VAL A 29 -1.88 8.25 -0.96
N GLY A 30 -2.06 8.51 0.32
CA GLY A 30 -2.41 7.50 1.32
C GLY A 30 -3.91 7.17 1.35
N PRO A 31 -4.35 6.30 2.26
CA PRO A 31 -5.74 5.89 2.36
C PRO A 31 -6.63 7.06 2.83
N LYS A 32 -7.77 7.25 2.17
CA LYS A 32 -8.75 8.28 2.57
C LYS A 32 -9.28 8.03 3.99
N ASN A 33 -9.55 6.77 4.31
CA ASN A 33 -9.95 6.27 5.61
C ASN A 33 -9.05 5.11 6.03
N GLY A 34 -9.06 4.75 7.31
CA GLY A 34 -8.22 3.68 7.83
C GLY A 34 -6.76 4.06 7.96
N THR A 35 -5.92 3.07 8.21
CA THR A 35 -4.49 3.27 8.49
C THR A 35 -3.67 2.13 7.90
N LEU A 36 -2.46 2.45 7.41
CA LEU A 36 -1.51 1.44 6.97
C LEU A 36 -0.36 1.30 7.97
N VAL A 37 0.13 0.08 8.15
CA VAL A 37 1.37 -0.22 8.89
C VAL A 37 2.30 -1.01 7.96
N ILE A 38 3.30 -0.34 7.43
CA ILE A 38 4.16 -0.87 6.37
C ILE A 38 5.55 -1.12 6.94
N MET A 39 5.88 -2.40 7.20
CA MET A 39 7.14 -2.80 7.83
C MET A 39 8.13 -3.35 6.82
N GLY A 40 9.38 -2.85 6.82
CA GLY A 40 10.41 -3.26 5.87
C GLY A 40 10.90 -4.70 6.02
N GLY A 41 10.66 -5.32 7.17
CA GLY A 41 11.05 -6.70 7.44
C GLY A 41 11.86 -6.84 8.72
N GLY A 42 12.65 -7.92 8.85
CA GLY A 42 13.42 -8.20 10.08
C GLY A 42 12.54 -8.73 11.21
N GLY A 43 12.84 -8.32 12.43
CA GLY A 43 11.96 -8.50 13.58
C GLY A 43 11.92 -9.90 14.16
N ARG A 44 13.03 -10.61 14.12
CA ARG A 44 13.15 -11.90 14.81
C ARG A 44 13.23 -11.77 16.34
N ASP A 45 13.46 -10.56 16.80
CA ASP A 45 13.59 -10.17 18.20
C ASP A 45 12.34 -9.45 18.74
N GLN A 46 12.54 -8.31 19.41
CA GLN A 46 11.49 -7.53 20.09
C GLN A 46 10.72 -6.57 19.17
N THR A 47 11.28 -6.19 18.01
CA THR A 47 10.76 -5.07 17.19
C THR A 47 9.50 -5.46 16.45
N PHE A 48 9.44 -6.65 15.85
CA PHE A 48 8.23 -7.11 15.17
C PHE A 48 7.01 -7.15 16.11
N PRO A 49 7.11 -7.72 17.34
CA PRO A 49 6.01 -7.67 18.30
C PRO A 49 5.53 -6.26 18.61
N GLN A 50 6.44 -5.28 18.75
CA GLN A 50 6.06 -3.88 19.00
C GLN A 50 5.32 -3.24 17.83
N ILE A 51 5.82 -3.39 16.61
CA ILE A 51 5.16 -2.88 15.39
C ILE A 51 3.82 -3.58 15.19
N PHE A 52 3.75 -4.89 15.38
CA PHE A 52 2.51 -5.64 15.25
C PHE A 52 1.49 -5.26 16.35
N LYS A 53 1.94 -4.93 17.57
CA LYS A 53 1.08 -4.40 18.64
C LYS A 53 0.48 -3.06 18.25
N GLU A 54 1.24 -2.17 17.62
CA GLU A 54 0.69 -0.90 17.10
C GLU A 54 -0.35 -1.15 15.99
N PHE A 55 -0.10 -2.10 15.07
CA PHE A 55 -1.09 -2.53 14.10
C PHE A 55 -2.38 -3.03 14.77
N VAL A 56 -2.27 -3.92 15.78
CA VAL A 56 -3.43 -4.44 16.52
C VAL A 56 -4.21 -3.32 17.20
N LYS A 57 -3.51 -2.36 17.82
CA LYS A 57 -4.12 -1.17 18.44
C LYS A 57 -4.91 -0.36 17.42
N LEU A 58 -4.34 -0.09 16.25
CA LEU A 58 -4.99 0.63 15.14
C LEU A 58 -6.17 -0.15 14.54
N ALA A 59 -6.13 -1.47 14.60
CA ALA A 59 -7.22 -2.35 14.17
C ALA A 59 -8.36 -2.50 15.21
N GLY A 60 -8.29 -1.81 16.38
CA GLY A 60 -9.32 -1.83 17.40
C GLY A 60 -8.92 -2.54 18.72
N GLY A 61 -7.65 -2.85 18.91
CA GLY A 61 -7.12 -3.43 20.15
C GLY A 61 -7.71 -4.80 20.48
N LYS A 62 -8.26 -4.97 21.66
CA LYS A 62 -8.93 -6.23 22.06
C LYS A 62 -10.18 -6.56 21.24
N GLN A 63 -10.82 -5.56 20.63
CA GLN A 63 -11.99 -5.77 19.77
C GLN A 63 -11.60 -6.06 18.32
N ALA A 64 -10.31 -6.07 18.00
CA ALA A 64 -9.83 -6.31 16.65
C ALA A 64 -10.21 -7.70 16.12
N ARG A 65 -10.70 -7.73 14.89
CA ARG A 65 -10.93 -8.94 14.09
C ARG A 65 -9.91 -8.94 12.97
N ILE A 66 -8.87 -9.76 13.10
CA ILE A 66 -7.71 -9.74 12.24
C ILE A 66 -7.74 -10.88 11.25
N VAL A 67 -7.51 -10.57 9.98
CA VAL A 67 -7.29 -11.56 8.92
C VAL A 67 -5.81 -11.54 8.54
N ILE A 68 -5.16 -12.71 8.64
CA ILE A 68 -3.76 -12.90 8.25
C ILE A 68 -3.72 -13.47 6.84
N ILE A 69 -2.96 -12.84 5.95
CA ILE A 69 -2.76 -13.24 4.54
C ILE A 69 -1.31 -13.73 4.36
N PRO A 70 -1.03 -15.03 4.49
CA PRO A 70 0.32 -15.55 4.40
C PRO A 70 0.72 -15.99 2.99
N THR A 71 -0.07 -15.73 1.97
CA THR A 71 0.02 -16.26 0.60
C THR A 71 1.38 -16.05 -0.08
N ALA A 72 2.10 -14.98 0.29
CA ALA A 72 3.46 -14.75 -0.24
C ALA A 72 4.49 -15.78 0.24
N ALA A 73 4.27 -16.46 1.36
CA ALA A 73 5.28 -17.29 2.02
C ALA A 73 5.72 -18.49 1.18
N SER A 74 4.79 -19.18 0.52
CA SER A 74 5.09 -20.36 -0.27
C SER A 74 4.12 -20.53 -1.43
N SER A 75 4.51 -21.30 -2.45
CA SER A 75 3.64 -21.90 -3.47
C SER A 75 3.45 -23.40 -3.27
N ASP A 76 4.08 -23.98 -2.24
CA ASP A 76 3.90 -25.38 -1.88
C ASP A 76 2.53 -25.57 -1.25
N PRO A 77 1.65 -26.43 -1.79
CA PRO A 77 0.33 -26.69 -1.23
C PRO A 77 0.37 -27.32 0.18
N ASN A 78 1.49 -27.96 0.53
CA ASN A 78 1.70 -28.57 1.85
C ASN A 78 2.28 -27.58 2.89
N HIS A 79 2.52 -26.33 2.52
CA HIS A 79 3.09 -25.35 3.42
C HIS A 79 2.17 -25.09 4.61
N ASN A 80 2.71 -25.18 5.83
CA ASN A 80 1.95 -24.95 7.04
C ASN A 80 1.82 -23.46 7.38
N TYR A 81 0.87 -22.79 6.77
CA TYR A 81 0.57 -21.36 7.01
C TYR A 81 0.14 -21.05 8.46
N ARG A 82 -0.28 -22.06 9.24
CA ARG A 82 -0.65 -21.90 10.66
C ARG A 82 0.54 -21.63 11.57
N ARG A 83 1.78 -21.79 11.06
CA ARG A 83 3.01 -21.40 11.76
C ARG A 83 3.35 -19.91 11.62
N SER A 84 2.46 -19.10 11.06
CA SER A 84 2.65 -17.66 10.92
C SER A 84 2.90 -17.00 12.29
N TRP A 85 3.98 -16.24 12.40
CA TRP A 85 4.34 -15.49 13.61
C TRP A 85 3.28 -14.45 13.97
N SER A 86 2.71 -13.76 12.97
CA SER A 86 1.61 -12.81 13.17
C SER A 86 0.34 -13.46 13.74
N LEU A 87 0.04 -14.70 13.35
CA LEU A 87 -1.08 -15.45 13.93
C LEU A 87 -0.83 -15.74 15.41
N LYS A 88 0.38 -16.19 15.76
CA LYS A 88 0.78 -16.46 17.16
C LYS A 88 0.63 -15.20 18.01
N LEU A 89 1.17 -14.07 17.55
CA LEU A 89 1.10 -12.79 18.25
C LEU A 89 -0.33 -12.29 18.43
N ALA A 90 -1.17 -12.33 17.37
CA ALA A 90 -2.56 -11.91 17.46
C ALA A 90 -3.32 -12.70 18.54
N LYS A 91 -3.11 -14.03 18.60
CA LYS A 91 -3.69 -14.88 19.65
C LYS A 91 -3.19 -14.51 21.03
N GLN A 92 -1.89 -14.27 21.20
CA GLN A 92 -1.29 -13.86 22.49
C GLN A 92 -1.79 -12.50 22.97
N MET A 93 -2.13 -11.59 22.03
CA MET A 93 -2.68 -10.27 22.37
C MET A 93 -4.18 -10.31 22.72
N GLY A 94 -4.83 -11.47 22.62
CA GLY A 94 -6.23 -11.65 23.02
C GLY A 94 -7.21 -10.81 22.20
N VAL A 95 -6.99 -10.69 20.88
CA VAL A 95 -7.91 -10.01 19.97
C VAL A 95 -9.25 -10.77 19.88
N ALA A 96 -10.34 -10.10 19.53
CA ALA A 96 -11.67 -10.69 19.45
C ALA A 96 -11.77 -11.82 18.41
N GLY A 97 -10.95 -11.79 17.36
CA GLY A 97 -10.87 -12.86 16.39
C GLY A 97 -9.63 -12.77 15.52
N VAL A 98 -9.09 -13.94 15.14
CA VAL A 98 -8.01 -14.03 14.15
C VAL A 98 -8.25 -15.20 13.21
N THR A 99 -8.18 -14.93 11.91
CA THR A 99 -8.39 -15.91 10.85
C THR A 99 -7.23 -15.89 9.87
N ILE A 100 -6.80 -17.05 9.37
CA ILE A 100 -5.93 -17.13 8.20
C ILE A 100 -6.81 -17.22 6.96
N LEU A 101 -6.56 -16.36 5.98
CA LEU A 101 -7.20 -16.40 4.68
C LEU A 101 -6.13 -16.61 3.61
N HIS A 102 -6.19 -17.73 2.91
CA HIS A 102 -5.17 -18.10 1.95
C HIS A 102 -5.72 -19.00 0.84
N THR A 103 -5.42 -18.62 -0.38
CA THR A 103 -5.52 -19.48 -1.57
C THR A 103 -4.52 -18.99 -2.63
N HIS A 104 -4.17 -19.83 -3.58
CA HIS A 104 -3.53 -19.47 -4.84
C HIS A 104 -4.52 -19.57 -6.02
N ASP A 105 -5.70 -20.12 -5.79
CA ASP A 105 -6.77 -20.20 -6.79
C ASP A 105 -7.55 -18.88 -6.86
N ARG A 106 -7.47 -18.23 -8.00
CA ARG A 106 -8.18 -16.98 -8.28
C ARG A 106 -9.69 -17.14 -8.32
N THR A 107 -10.17 -18.32 -8.74
CA THR A 107 -11.60 -18.62 -8.79
C THR A 107 -12.16 -18.68 -7.38
N GLU A 108 -11.47 -19.37 -6.47
CA GLU A 108 -11.81 -19.39 -5.05
C GLU A 108 -11.73 -17.99 -4.44
N ALA A 109 -10.66 -17.24 -4.72
CA ALA A 109 -10.44 -15.87 -4.22
C ALA A 109 -11.54 -14.89 -4.66
N ASP A 110 -12.31 -15.19 -5.69
CA ASP A 110 -13.38 -14.34 -6.21
C ASP A 110 -14.77 -14.73 -5.69
N THR A 111 -14.88 -15.72 -4.79
CA THR A 111 -16.16 -16.17 -4.21
C THR A 111 -16.56 -15.34 -2.97
N GLU A 112 -17.87 -15.28 -2.72
CA GLU A 112 -18.44 -14.64 -1.51
C GLU A 112 -18.05 -15.37 -0.24
N GLU A 113 -18.00 -16.70 -0.29
CA GLU A 113 -17.62 -17.52 0.87
C GLU A 113 -16.19 -17.28 1.28
N PHE A 114 -15.25 -17.21 0.31
CA PHE A 114 -13.85 -16.95 0.60
C PHE A 114 -13.64 -15.60 1.27
N VAL A 115 -14.29 -14.54 0.80
CA VAL A 115 -14.12 -13.19 1.34
C VAL A 115 -14.88 -12.92 2.64
N LYS A 116 -15.77 -13.82 3.07
CA LYS A 116 -16.61 -13.65 4.25
C LYS A 116 -15.86 -13.19 5.52
N PRO A 117 -14.66 -13.71 5.86
CA PRO A 117 -13.89 -13.19 7.00
C PRO A 117 -13.50 -11.72 6.87
N LEU A 118 -13.32 -11.22 5.65
CA LEU A 118 -12.95 -9.84 5.39
C LEU A 118 -14.09 -8.85 5.59
N THR A 119 -15.35 -9.28 5.45
CA THR A 119 -16.52 -8.39 5.57
C THR A 119 -16.67 -7.77 6.96
N THR A 120 -16.18 -8.44 7.99
CA THR A 120 -16.19 -7.97 9.39
C THR A 120 -14.81 -7.69 9.96
N ALA A 121 -13.75 -7.89 9.16
CA ALA A 121 -12.40 -7.63 9.59
C ALA A 121 -12.18 -6.15 9.89
N THR A 122 -11.48 -5.86 10.99
CA THR A 122 -11.00 -4.52 11.35
C THR A 122 -9.52 -4.35 11.07
N GLY A 123 -8.81 -5.46 10.83
CA GLY A 123 -7.41 -5.46 10.43
C GLY A 123 -7.07 -6.59 9.48
N VAL A 124 -6.18 -6.32 8.51
CA VAL A 124 -5.60 -7.32 7.61
C VAL A 124 -4.09 -7.21 7.65
N TRP A 125 -3.41 -8.36 7.84
CA TRP A 125 -1.95 -8.40 7.87
C TRP A 125 -1.39 -9.29 6.77
N PHE A 126 -0.58 -8.71 5.88
CA PHE A 126 0.12 -9.41 4.81
C PHE A 126 1.48 -9.91 5.28
N GLY A 127 1.72 -11.20 5.15
CA GLY A 127 2.99 -11.84 5.52
C GLY A 127 4.12 -11.58 4.52
N GLY A 128 5.34 -11.98 4.91
CA GLY A 128 6.52 -11.93 4.04
C GLY A 128 6.58 -13.08 3.02
N GLY A 129 7.49 -12.96 2.06
CA GLY A 129 7.75 -13.95 1.01
C GLY A 129 7.95 -13.33 -0.36
N ARG A 130 7.16 -13.76 -1.35
CA ARG A 130 7.20 -13.25 -2.73
C ARG A 130 5.93 -12.45 -3.02
N GLN A 131 6.05 -11.15 -3.13
CA GLN A 131 4.92 -10.21 -3.25
C GLN A 131 4.04 -10.43 -4.48
N TRP A 132 4.60 -10.88 -5.60
CA TRP A 132 3.84 -11.18 -6.82
C TRP A 132 2.77 -12.26 -6.61
N ARG A 133 2.95 -13.16 -5.61
CA ARG A 133 1.95 -14.18 -5.27
C ARG A 133 0.64 -13.55 -4.79
N PHE A 134 0.69 -12.44 -4.07
CA PHE A 134 -0.52 -11.71 -3.68
C PHE A 134 -1.28 -11.19 -4.89
N THR A 135 -0.59 -10.53 -5.81
CA THR A 135 -1.23 -10.01 -7.04
C THR A 135 -1.78 -11.13 -7.90
N LYS A 136 -1.02 -12.22 -8.07
CA LYS A 136 -1.48 -13.37 -8.85
C LYS A 136 -2.71 -14.05 -8.23
N ALA A 137 -2.77 -14.17 -6.90
CA ALA A 137 -3.91 -14.79 -6.22
C ALA A 137 -5.13 -13.86 -6.15
N TYR A 138 -4.93 -12.60 -5.80
CA TYR A 138 -6.04 -11.72 -5.39
C TYR A 138 -6.27 -10.51 -6.30
N GLY A 139 -5.30 -10.14 -7.16
CA GLY A 139 -5.39 -8.94 -7.99
C GLY A 139 -6.62 -8.95 -8.91
N GLY A 140 -7.51 -7.94 -8.79
CA GLY A 140 -8.74 -7.82 -9.56
C GLY A 140 -9.91 -8.67 -9.09
N THR A 141 -9.74 -9.49 -8.03
CA THR A 141 -10.82 -10.33 -7.46
C THR A 141 -11.65 -9.59 -6.41
N ARG A 142 -12.72 -10.24 -5.91
CA ARG A 142 -13.50 -9.79 -4.75
C ARG A 142 -12.61 -9.60 -3.52
N THR A 143 -11.61 -10.47 -3.33
CA THR A 143 -10.68 -10.37 -2.19
C THR A 143 -9.93 -9.04 -2.17
N GLU A 144 -9.38 -8.59 -3.30
CA GLU A 144 -8.74 -7.26 -3.36
C GLU A 144 -9.73 -6.14 -3.03
N LYS A 145 -10.95 -6.22 -3.56
CA LYS A 145 -12.02 -5.23 -3.27
C LYS A 145 -12.34 -5.19 -1.77
N GLU A 146 -12.42 -6.35 -1.12
CA GLU A 146 -12.68 -6.40 0.33
C GLU A 146 -11.52 -5.84 1.15
N PHE A 147 -10.25 -6.00 0.73
CA PHE A 147 -9.13 -5.32 1.39
C PHE A 147 -9.32 -3.80 1.39
N HIS A 148 -9.71 -3.20 0.26
CA HIS A 148 -10.01 -1.77 0.19
C HIS A 148 -11.18 -1.37 1.10
N LYS A 149 -12.23 -2.19 1.16
CA LYS A 149 -13.38 -1.93 2.05
C LYS A 149 -12.99 -1.97 3.54
N VAL A 150 -11.97 -2.76 3.93
CA VAL A 150 -11.45 -2.70 5.32
C VAL A 150 -10.93 -1.30 5.63
N LEU A 151 -10.17 -0.67 4.73
CA LEU A 151 -9.71 0.71 4.89
C LEU A 151 -10.88 1.71 4.86
N GLU A 152 -11.82 1.56 3.94
CA GLU A 152 -13.00 2.45 3.81
C GLU A 152 -13.82 2.49 5.10
N ARG A 153 -13.90 1.37 5.84
CA ARG A 153 -14.56 1.26 7.15
C ARG A 153 -13.72 1.80 8.31
N GLY A 154 -12.52 2.34 8.05
CA GLY A 154 -11.62 2.86 9.08
C GLY A 154 -10.72 1.80 9.71
N GLY A 155 -10.65 0.59 9.16
CA GLY A 155 -9.78 -0.49 9.62
C GLY A 155 -8.30 -0.26 9.31
N ALA A 156 -7.45 -1.22 9.69
CA ALA A 156 -6.01 -1.17 9.47
C ALA A 156 -5.55 -2.24 8.48
N ILE A 157 -4.69 -1.87 7.54
CA ILE A 157 -3.92 -2.80 6.72
C ILE A 157 -2.47 -2.76 7.18
N GLY A 158 -1.90 -3.92 7.47
CA GLY A 158 -0.49 -4.02 7.81
C GLY A 158 0.23 -5.10 6.99
N GLY A 159 1.56 -5.06 7.00
CA GLY A 159 2.34 -6.10 6.36
C GLY A 159 3.83 -5.90 6.48
N SER A 160 4.58 -7.00 6.39
CA SER A 160 6.04 -7.02 6.51
C SER A 160 6.69 -7.61 5.27
N SER A 161 7.83 -7.06 4.84
CA SER A 161 8.60 -7.54 3.69
C SER A 161 7.75 -7.52 2.40
N ALA A 162 7.44 -8.67 1.79
CA ALA A 162 6.51 -8.75 0.67
C ALA A 162 5.15 -8.09 0.96
N GLY A 163 4.68 -8.20 2.23
CA GLY A 163 3.46 -7.54 2.70
C GLY A 163 3.57 -6.02 2.83
N ALA A 164 4.78 -5.47 2.91
CA ALA A 164 5.01 -4.04 2.78
C ALA A 164 4.90 -3.60 1.32
N THR A 165 5.64 -4.28 0.43
CA THR A 165 5.73 -3.93 -0.99
C THR A 165 4.38 -3.95 -1.71
N ILE A 166 3.51 -4.93 -1.38
CA ILE A 166 2.18 -5.06 -2.01
C ILE A 166 1.26 -3.84 -1.76
N GLN A 167 1.52 -3.05 -0.75
CA GLN A 167 0.67 -1.91 -0.37
C GLN A 167 0.84 -0.69 -1.29
N GLY A 168 1.95 -0.59 -2.03
CA GLY A 168 2.15 0.42 -3.07
C GLY A 168 1.31 0.16 -4.32
N SER A 169 1.22 1.13 -5.20
CA SER A 169 0.59 0.96 -6.51
C SER A 169 1.51 0.26 -7.50
N PHE A 170 2.81 0.58 -7.51
CA PHE A 170 3.81 -0.14 -8.28
C PHE A 170 4.45 -1.24 -7.42
N LEU A 171 4.48 -2.46 -7.94
CA LEU A 171 5.03 -3.62 -7.25
C LEU A 171 6.53 -3.79 -7.54
N ALA A 172 7.38 -3.15 -6.75
CA ALA A 172 8.82 -3.36 -6.83
C ALA A 172 9.16 -4.84 -6.56
N ARG A 173 10.16 -5.39 -7.27
CA ARG A 173 10.55 -6.82 -7.19
C ARG A 173 9.39 -7.80 -7.49
N GLY A 174 8.44 -7.37 -8.31
CA GLY A 174 7.29 -8.18 -8.69
C GLY A 174 7.60 -9.16 -9.82
N ASP A 175 8.78 -9.76 -9.81
CA ASP A 175 9.20 -10.71 -10.84
C ASP A 175 9.07 -12.15 -10.37
N THR A 176 8.51 -13.01 -11.25
CA THR A 176 8.28 -14.44 -10.94
C THR A 176 9.54 -15.26 -10.98
N SER A 177 10.56 -14.85 -11.73
CA SER A 177 11.83 -15.54 -11.87
C SER A 177 12.89 -15.11 -10.84
N GLY A 178 12.87 -13.84 -10.39
CA GLY A 178 13.91 -13.31 -9.52
C GLY A 178 13.49 -12.20 -8.57
N ASN A 179 13.99 -12.22 -7.34
CA ASN A 179 13.72 -11.18 -6.34
C ASN A 179 14.63 -9.95 -6.46
N THR A 180 15.59 -9.96 -7.38
CA THR A 180 16.52 -8.86 -7.65
C THR A 180 16.04 -7.99 -8.81
N ILE A 181 15.05 -8.46 -9.58
CA ILE A 181 14.48 -7.74 -10.72
C ILE A 181 13.45 -6.75 -10.18
N MET A 182 13.77 -5.46 -10.27
CA MET A 182 12.98 -4.39 -9.69
C MET A 182 11.73 -4.05 -10.50
N VAL A 183 11.82 -4.07 -11.83
CA VAL A 183 10.72 -3.91 -12.79
C VAL A 183 10.49 -5.25 -13.46
N GLY A 184 9.65 -6.07 -12.85
CA GLY A 184 9.38 -7.45 -13.23
C GLY A 184 8.16 -7.61 -14.13
N ASP A 185 7.72 -8.87 -14.28
CA ASP A 185 6.53 -9.25 -15.06
C ASP A 185 5.22 -8.91 -14.34
N VAL A 186 5.21 -8.80 -13.01
CA VAL A 186 4.06 -8.37 -12.20
C VAL A 186 4.35 -7.01 -11.60
N GLN A 187 3.74 -5.96 -12.14
CA GLN A 187 4.05 -4.58 -11.75
C GLN A 187 2.97 -3.91 -10.89
N ARG A 188 1.78 -4.51 -10.80
CA ARG A 188 0.67 -3.92 -10.04
C ARG A 188 0.64 -4.42 -8.60
N GLY A 189 0.76 -3.49 -7.64
CA GLY A 189 0.42 -3.71 -6.24
C GLY A 189 -1.06 -3.44 -5.96
N PHE A 190 -1.49 -3.50 -4.71
CA PHE A 190 -2.90 -3.24 -4.36
C PHE A 190 -3.25 -1.75 -4.29
N GLY A 191 -2.24 -0.86 -4.32
CA GLY A 191 -2.47 0.58 -4.41
C GLY A 191 -3.17 1.20 -3.20
N PHE A 192 -3.00 0.64 -2.02
CA PHE A 192 -3.43 1.28 -0.77
C PHE A 192 -2.72 2.62 -0.58
N MET A 193 -1.48 2.72 -1.05
CA MET A 193 -0.79 3.97 -1.33
C MET A 193 -0.71 4.20 -2.84
N LYS A 194 -1.29 5.28 -3.33
CA LYS A 194 -1.32 5.63 -4.74
C LYS A 194 0.00 6.26 -5.18
N ASN A 195 0.38 6.04 -6.43
CA ASN A 195 1.62 6.59 -7.02
C ASN A 195 2.86 6.35 -6.16
N THR A 196 2.98 5.15 -5.59
CA THR A 196 4.14 4.75 -4.77
C THR A 196 4.71 3.42 -5.21
N ALA A 197 6.03 3.31 -5.09
CA ALA A 197 6.79 2.07 -5.16
C ALA A 197 7.48 1.85 -3.80
N ILE A 198 7.16 0.74 -3.14
CA ILE A 198 7.71 0.42 -1.80
C ILE A 198 8.72 -0.70 -1.93
N ASP A 199 9.92 -0.50 -1.41
CA ASP A 199 10.94 -1.55 -1.26
C ASP A 199 11.23 -1.81 0.23
N GLN A 200 11.84 -2.95 0.53
CA GLN A 200 11.99 -3.49 1.87
C GLN A 200 13.39 -4.05 2.11
N HIS A 201 13.80 -4.12 3.39
CA HIS A 201 15.14 -4.55 3.82
C HIS A 201 16.26 -3.71 3.19
N VAL A 202 16.04 -2.40 3.00
CA VAL A 202 16.86 -1.61 2.07
C VAL A 202 18.30 -1.41 2.54
N VAL A 203 18.51 -1.06 3.80
CA VAL A 203 19.85 -0.86 4.37
C VAL A 203 20.48 -2.19 4.74
N ALA A 204 19.76 -3.05 5.47
CA ALA A 204 20.24 -4.34 5.93
C ALA A 204 20.74 -5.26 4.80
N ARG A 205 20.26 -5.06 3.56
CA ARG A 205 20.64 -5.87 2.39
C ARG A 205 21.37 -5.08 1.31
N GLY A 206 21.86 -3.87 1.62
CA GLY A 206 22.59 -3.05 0.67
C GLY A 206 21.79 -2.64 -0.57
N ARG A 207 20.49 -2.37 -0.42
CA ARG A 207 19.53 -2.09 -1.49
C ARG A 207 19.18 -0.61 -1.65
N ASN A 208 19.98 0.27 -1.04
CA ASN A 208 19.70 1.71 -0.99
C ASN A 208 19.46 2.33 -2.39
N LYS A 209 20.04 1.78 -3.45
CA LYS A 209 19.89 2.27 -4.83
C LYS A 209 18.86 1.49 -5.66
N ASP A 210 18.25 0.45 -5.13
CA ASP A 210 17.42 -0.43 -5.95
C ASP A 210 16.15 0.25 -6.46
N LEU A 211 15.51 1.13 -5.67
CA LEU A 211 14.36 1.91 -6.14
C LEU A 211 14.69 2.85 -7.31
N LEU A 212 15.95 3.26 -7.50
CA LEU A 212 16.33 4.04 -8.69
C LEU A 212 16.10 3.25 -9.98
N LYS A 213 16.27 1.92 -9.96
CA LYS A 213 15.96 1.04 -11.10
C LYS A 213 14.48 1.06 -11.50
N VAL A 214 13.58 1.36 -10.55
CA VAL A 214 12.15 1.56 -10.82
C VAL A 214 11.90 2.99 -11.30
N LEU A 215 12.38 3.98 -10.55
CA LEU A 215 12.04 5.39 -10.77
C LEU A 215 12.72 5.99 -12.01
N GLU A 216 13.84 5.44 -12.44
CA GLU A 216 14.53 5.83 -13.68
C GLU A 216 14.15 4.91 -14.85
N ASP A 217 13.84 3.65 -14.57
CA ASP A 217 13.49 2.60 -15.53
C ASP A 217 14.35 2.67 -16.81
N PRO A 218 15.68 2.50 -16.70
CA PRO A 218 16.60 2.69 -17.82
C PRO A 218 16.33 1.71 -18.97
N GLN A 219 15.67 0.58 -18.68
CA GLN A 219 15.31 -0.44 -19.67
C GLN A 219 13.91 -0.24 -20.26
N LYS A 220 13.19 0.80 -19.82
CA LYS A 220 11.81 1.13 -20.28
C LYS A 220 10.84 -0.06 -20.19
N LYS A 221 10.91 -0.82 -19.10
CA LYS A 221 10.08 -2.00 -18.83
C LYS A 221 8.80 -1.71 -18.08
N MET A 222 8.66 -0.50 -17.54
CA MET A 222 7.47 -0.09 -16.80
C MET A 222 6.25 -0.04 -17.74
N GLN A 223 5.15 -0.65 -17.30
CA GLN A 223 3.89 -0.65 -18.03
C GLN A 223 3.32 0.76 -18.13
N LYS A 224 2.57 1.04 -19.21
CA LYS A 224 2.12 2.39 -19.58
C LYS A 224 1.15 3.02 -18.58
N GLU A 225 0.46 2.21 -17.78
CA GLU A 225 -0.45 2.70 -16.74
C GLU A 225 0.29 3.40 -15.58
N PHE A 226 1.59 3.19 -15.43
CA PHE A 226 2.38 3.86 -14.40
C PHE A 226 3.07 5.11 -14.95
N ASN A 227 2.84 6.23 -14.28
CA ASN A 227 3.58 7.45 -14.54
C ASN A 227 4.82 7.53 -13.62
N ARG A 228 5.97 7.16 -14.15
CA ARG A 228 7.24 7.14 -13.42
C ARG A 228 7.57 8.46 -12.74
N ALA A 229 7.31 9.59 -13.39
CA ALA A 229 7.57 10.92 -12.83
C ALA A 229 6.69 11.25 -11.62
N GLU A 230 5.54 10.61 -11.49
CA GLU A 230 4.62 10.77 -10.36
C GLU A 230 4.91 9.80 -9.21
N LEU A 231 5.60 8.69 -9.46
CA LEU A 231 5.90 7.71 -8.43
C LEU A 231 6.76 8.33 -7.32
N LEU A 232 6.40 8.02 -6.08
CA LEU A 232 7.23 8.24 -4.90
C LEU A 232 7.83 6.91 -4.48
N GLY A 233 9.15 6.82 -4.39
CA GLY A 233 9.84 5.64 -3.87
C GLY A 233 9.93 5.70 -2.35
N ILE A 234 9.61 4.59 -1.67
CA ILE A 234 9.76 4.47 -0.21
C ILE A 234 10.50 3.18 0.10
N GLY A 235 11.75 3.29 0.51
CA GLY A 235 12.57 2.18 0.96
C GLY A 235 12.54 2.08 2.48
N ILE A 236 12.12 0.94 3.02
CA ILE A 236 11.99 0.73 4.47
C ILE A 236 12.98 -0.34 4.91
N ASP A 237 13.80 -0.03 5.92
CA ASP A 237 14.78 -0.98 6.44
C ASP A 237 14.16 -2.04 7.35
N GLU A 238 14.97 -3.05 7.73
CA GLU A 238 14.57 -4.06 8.72
C GLU A 238 14.33 -3.41 10.09
N ASP A 239 13.34 -3.93 10.82
CA ASP A 239 12.94 -3.47 12.16
C ASP A 239 12.39 -2.04 12.18
N VAL A 240 11.93 -1.54 11.05
CA VAL A 240 11.33 -0.23 10.86
C VAL A 240 9.99 -0.38 10.15
N ALA A 241 9.06 0.49 10.48
CA ALA A 241 7.79 0.61 9.76
C ALA A 241 7.39 2.08 9.63
N ILE A 242 6.51 2.34 8.65
CA ILE A 242 5.77 3.59 8.58
C ILE A 242 4.30 3.34 8.92
N VAL A 243 3.72 4.22 9.71
CA VAL A 243 2.28 4.28 9.98
C VAL A 243 1.70 5.40 9.13
N VAL A 244 0.86 5.05 8.17
CA VAL A 244 0.28 6.00 7.20
C VAL A 244 -1.17 6.27 7.53
N LYS A 245 -1.53 7.55 7.68
CA LYS A 245 -2.91 8.00 7.86
C LYS A 245 -3.16 9.21 6.96
N GLY A 246 -4.10 9.08 6.03
CA GLY A 246 -4.26 10.09 4.98
C GLY A 246 -2.95 10.31 4.23
N ASP A 247 -2.61 11.56 3.95
CA ASP A 247 -1.40 11.94 3.23
C ASP A 247 -0.16 12.14 4.15
N GLN A 248 -0.13 11.53 5.32
CA GLN A 248 1.01 11.62 6.22
C GLN A 248 1.46 10.25 6.71
N PHE A 249 2.76 10.10 6.94
CA PHE A 249 3.26 8.95 7.68
C PHE A 249 4.23 9.35 8.79
N LYS A 250 4.32 8.49 9.80
CA LYS A 250 5.30 8.54 10.88
C LYS A 250 6.16 7.28 10.84
N VAL A 251 7.47 7.44 11.01
CA VAL A 251 8.42 6.31 11.16
C VAL A 251 8.37 5.77 12.58
N ILE A 252 8.24 4.45 12.73
CA ILE A 252 8.29 3.73 14.01
C ILE A 252 9.22 2.53 13.88
N GLY A 253 9.67 1.99 15.01
CA GLY A 253 10.51 0.78 15.05
C GLY A 253 11.76 0.99 15.88
N LYS A 254 12.86 0.32 15.50
CA LYS A 254 14.15 0.41 16.20
C LYS A 254 14.68 1.85 16.21
N ASP A 255 15.46 2.18 17.24
CA ASP A 255 16.17 3.46 17.31
C ASP A 255 17.09 3.62 16.07
N ASN A 256 17.15 4.82 15.53
CA ASN A 256 17.88 5.13 14.30
C ASN A 256 17.51 4.26 13.08
N GLY A 257 16.35 3.62 13.10
CA GLY A 257 15.85 2.88 11.96
C GLY A 257 15.54 3.80 10.78
N GLU A 258 15.88 3.37 9.56
CA GLU A 258 15.89 4.24 8.38
C GLU A 258 14.75 3.96 7.41
N VAL A 259 14.19 5.05 6.88
CA VAL A 259 13.28 5.08 5.74
C VAL A 259 13.85 6.02 4.69
N LEU A 260 14.09 5.51 3.49
CA LEU A 260 14.60 6.28 2.35
C LEU A 260 13.42 6.73 1.48
N VAL A 261 13.30 8.03 1.25
CA VAL A 261 12.23 8.59 0.40
C VAL A 261 12.82 9.19 -0.85
N PHE A 262 12.40 8.67 -2.00
CA PHE A 262 12.84 9.04 -3.33
C PHE A 262 11.77 9.86 -4.03
N ASN A 263 12.06 11.13 -4.34
CA ASN A 263 11.13 12.01 -5.02
C ASN A 263 11.67 12.47 -6.38
N PRO A 264 11.32 11.77 -7.49
CA PRO A 264 11.82 12.13 -8.82
C PRO A 264 11.52 13.57 -9.24
N LYS A 265 10.42 14.17 -8.73
CA LYS A 265 10.07 15.58 -9.01
C LYS A 265 11.10 16.58 -8.50
N SER A 266 11.92 16.20 -7.53
CA SER A 266 12.98 17.08 -6.98
C SER A 266 14.33 16.92 -7.67
N TRP A 267 14.49 15.90 -8.55
CA TRP A 267 15.76 15.63 -9.17
C TRP A 267 16.07 16.60 -10.31
N LYS A 268 17.32 17.04 -10.37
CA LYS A 268 17.88 17.79 -11.51
C LYS A 268 18.60 16.82 -12.44
N LYS A 269 18.81 17.26 -13.69
CA LYS A 269 19.62 16.54 -14.66
C LYS A 269 21.00 16.31 -14.05
N ASN A 270 21.59 15.32 -13.82
CA ASN A 270 22.89 15.03 -13.18
C ASN A 270 22.87 15.05 -11.64
N THR A 271 21.72 14.90 -10.99
CA THR A 271 21.70 14.65 -9.54
C THR A 271 22.42 13.32 -9.27
N PRO A 272 23.50 13.30 -8.46
CA PRO A 272 24.16 12.06 -8.08
C PRO A 272 23.20 11.10 -7.36
N ASP A 273 23.39 9.80 -7.55
CA ASP A 273 22.47 8.79 -7.01
C ASP A 273 22.25 8.94 -5.51
N GLU A 274 23.32 9.14 -4.73
CA GLU A 274 23.29 9.29 -3.28
C GLU A 274 22.55 10.55 -2.78
N LYS A 275 22.21 11.46 -3.69
CA LYS A 275 21.41 12.67 -3.44
C LYS A 275 19.96 12.56 -3.95
N LYS A 276 19.57 11.39 -4.49
CA LYS A 276 18.23 11.16 -5.03
C LYS A 276 17.21 10.73 -3.98
N TRP A 277 17.61 10.56 -2.74
CA TRP A 277 16.70 10.29 -1.62
C TRP A 277 17.04 11.14 -0.40
N ILE A 278 16.09 11.24 0.47
CA ILE A 278 16.24 11.73 1.84
C ILE A 278 16.05 10.56 2.80
N THR A 279 16.75 10.59 3.93
CA THR A 279 16.60 9.59 4.98
C THR A 279 15.76 10.16 6.12
N LEU A 280 14.73 9.42 6.53
CA LEU A 280 13.98 9.68 7.75
C LEU A 280 14.32 8.59 8.77
N THR A 281 14.34 8.97 10.04
CA THR A 281 14.56 8.05 11.16
C THR A 281 13.33 7.95 12.05
N THR A 282 13.35 6.98 12.97
CA THR A 282 12.26 6.73 13.91
C THR A 282 11.84 7.99 14.66
N GLY A 283 10.53 8.24 14.69
CA GLY A 283 9.89 9.45 15.25
C GLY A 283 9.56 10.51 14.23
N GLN A 284 10.30 10.59 13.11
CA GLN A 284 10.07 11.60 12.09
C GLN A 284 8.79 11.36 11.29
N LYS A 285 8.22 12.46 10.79
CA LYS A 285 7.00 12.47 9.98
C LYS A 285 7.25 13.03 8.59
N TYR A 286 6.48 12.58 7.63
CA TYR A 286 6.55 13.00 6.23
C TYR A 286 5.16 13.22 5.65
N ASP A 287 5.01 14.31 4.90
CA ASP A 287 3.79 14.62 4.16
C ASP A 287 3.92 14.14 2.71
N LEU A 288 3.09 13.18 2.34
CA LEU A 288 3.09 12.52 1.04
C LEU A 288 2.60 13.44 -0.09
N LYS A 289 1.70 14.39 0.22
CA LYS A 289 1.12 15.32 -0.74
C LYS A 289 2.11 16.42 -1.09
N THR A 290 2.69 17.05 -0.08
CA THR A 290 3.67 18.14 -0.27
C THR A 290 5.08 17.61 -0.51
N ARG A 291 5.31 16.31 -0.23
CA ARG A 291 6.61 15.62 -0.32
C ARG A 291 7.69 16.28 0.54
N LYS A 292 7.34 16.60 1.78
CA LYS A 292 8.23 17.29 2.73
C LYS A 292 8.27 16.57 4.09
N ILE A 293 9.42 16.65 4.76
CA ILE A 293 9.53 16.29 6.16
C ILE A 293 8.69 17.29 6.98
N LEU A 294 7.86 16.78 7.87
CA LEU A 294 7.16 17.59 8.85
C LEU A 294 8.08 17.81 10.06
N GLY A 295 8.07 19.02 10.62
CA GLY A 295 8.82 19.31 11.84
C GLY A 295 8.44 18.33 12.95
N ASN A 296 9.39 18.02 13.84
CA ASN A 296 9.08 17.28 15.05
C ASN A 296 8.05 18.08 15.84
N ASP A 297 6.97 17.44 16.27
CA ASP A 297 6.13 18.05 17.30
C ASP A 297 7.08 18.39 18.47
N LYS A 298 7.23 19.68 18.78
CA LYS A 298 7.87 20.06 20.04
C LYS A 298 7.06 19.34 21.12
N GLN A 299 7.69 18.48 21.89
CA GLN A 299 7.12 18.02 23.15
C GLN A 299 6.98 19.27 24.00
N ASP A 300 5.75 19.79 24.08
CA ASP A 300 5.35 20.72 25.13
C ASP A 300 5.19 19.96 26.45
#